data_97fcb674bc6c5bcb737149c60b69fecf
#
_entry.id   97fcb674bc6c5bcb737149c60b69fecf
#
_cell.length_a   1.000
_cell.length_b   1.000
_cell.length_c   1.000
_cell.angle_alpha   90.00
_cell.angle_beta   90.00
_cell.angle_gamma   90.00
#
_symmetry.space_group_name_H-M   'P 1'
#
loop_
_entity.id
_entity.type
_entity.pdbx_description
1 polymer ?
#
loop_
_entity_poly.entity_id
_entity_poly.type
_entity_poly.pdbx_seq_one_letter_code
_entity_poly.pdbx_strand_id
1 'polypeptide(L)'
;MSTIIMDICSYTRLGLTGYLASRGVKKREINDVTTVEELESVCARLQPSVVFINEDCFIHDPVSSQHIKESINQHPRTLFIVFMAIANIHFDEYLLVRKNLLISSKSIKPESLDVFLADYLSKEKKNIGLGNL
;
A
#
# COMPACT_ATOMS: atom_id res chain seq x y z
N MET A 1 -2.02 11.36 5.35
CA MET A 1 -2.32 10.27 4.39
C MET A 1 -2.58 8.98 5.19
N SER A 2 -3.83 8.55 5.20
CA SER A 2 -4.17 7.28 5.88
C SER A 2 -3.63 6.11 5.05
N THR A 3 -2.87 5.23 5.69
CA THR A 3 -2.16 4.14 5.02
C THR A 3 -2.33 2.85 5.81
N ILE A 4 -2.51 1.75 5.08
CA ILE A 4 -2.55 0.40 5.65
C ILE A 4 -1.37 -0.39 5.13
N ILE A 5 -0.71 -1.13 6.02
CA ILE A 5 0.35 -2.07 5.66
C ILE A 5 -0.11 -3.47 6.05
N MET A 6 -0.32 -4.33 5.07
CA MET A 6 -0.67 -5.73 5.28
C MET A 6 0.54 -6.61 5.00
N ASP A 7 1.25 -6.99 6.06
CA ASP A 7 2.44 -7.81 5.96
C ASP A 7 2.64 -8.56 7.28
N ILE A 8 2.93 -9.84 7.20
CA ILE A 8 3.24 -10.65 8.38
C ILE A 8 4.70 -10.49 8.83
N CYS A 9 5.56 -9.93 7.98
CA CYS A 9 6.96 -9.71 8.28
C CYS A 9 7.16 -8.37 8.98
N SER A 10 7.54 -8.41 10.26
CA SER A 10 7.77 -7.19 11.04
C SER A 10 8.87 -6.32 10.47
N TYR A 11 9.90 -6.93 9.88
CA TYR A 11 11.01 -6.19 9.27
C TYR A 11 10.53 -5.33 8.10
N THR A 12 9.70 -5.90 7.22
CA THR A 12 9.13 -5.16 6.09
C THR A 12 8.20 -4.05 6.57
N ARG A 13 7.37 -4.32 7.58
CA ARG A 13 6.48 -3.30 8.16
C ARG A 13 7.28 -2.13 8.72
N LEU A 14 8.37 -2.40 9.45
CA LEU A 14 9.24 -1.35 9.99
C LEU A 14 9.88 -0.54 8.87
N GLY A 15 10.34 -1.20 7.81
CA GLY A 15 10.93 -0.52 6.65
C GLY A 15 9.95 0.43 5.97
N LEU A 16 8.74 -0.03 5.71
CA LEU A 16 7.69 0.79 5.10
C LEU A 16 7.26 1.93 6.02
N THR A 17 7.10 1.67 7.30
CA THR A 17 6.75 2.70 8.29
C THR A 17 7.83 3.78 8.34
N GLY A 18 9.10 3.38 8.37
CA GLY A 18 10.22 4.32 8.34
C GLY A 18 10.26 5.15 7.07
N TYR A 19 10.03 4.50 5.93
CA TYR A 19 9.94 5.19 4.64
C TYR A 19 8.85 6.26 4.66
N LEU A 20 7.63 5.88 5.05
CA LEU A 20 6.49 6.79 5.09
C LEU A 20 6.73 7.95 6.07
N ALA A 21 7.27 7.65 7.25
CA ALA A 21 7.60 8.66 8.24
C ALA A 21 8.62 9.67 7.70
N SER A 22 9.63 9.20 6.96
CA SER A 22 10.63 10.07 6.36
C SER A 22 10.04 11.00 5.28
N ARG A 23 8.86 10.69 4.77
CA ARG A 23 8.13 11.49 3.77
C ARG A 23 7.00 12.33 4.39
N GLY A 24 6.94 12.40 5.71
CA GLY A 24 5.97 13.25 6.41
C GLY A 24 4.69 12.56 6.84
N VAL A 25 4.54 11.27 6.60
CA VAL A 25 3.35 10.51 7.04
C VAL A 25 3.47 10.23 8.53
N LYS A 26 2.46 10.60 9.31
CA LYS A 26 2.46 10.43 10.76
C LYS A 26 2.18 8.99 11.14
N LYS A 27 2.83 8.49 12.19
CA LYS A 27 2.65 7.11 12.67
C LYS A 27 1.19 6.77 12.96
N ARG A 28 0.43 7.72 13.49
CA ARG A 28 -1.01 7.53 13.80
C ARG A 28 -1.85 7.30 12.55
N GLU A 29 -1.33 7.63 11.37
CA GLU A 29 -2.01 7.45 10.09
C GLU A 29 -1.64 6.12 9.43
N ILE A 30 -0.72 5.36 10.02
CA ILE A 30 -0.25 4.09 9.51
C ILE A 30 -0.85 2.96 10.34
N ASN A 31 -1.57 2.04 9.68
CA ASN A 31 -2.26 0.95 10.33
C ASN A 31 -1.71 -0.38 9.82
N ASP A 32 -1.27 -1.24 10.72
CA ASP A 32 -0.79 -2.58 10.38
C ASP A 32 -1.93 -3.58 10.47
N VAL A 33 -2.09 -4.42 9.46
CA VAL A 33 -3.04 -5.52 9.47
C VAL A 33 -2.33 -6.79 9.00
N THR A 34 -2.83 -7.95 9.44
CA THR A 34 -2.23 -9.24 9.09
C THR A 34 -3.21 -10.19 8.43
N THR A 35 -4.51 -9.91 8.50
CA THR A 35 -5.54 -10.76 7.90
C THR A 35 -6.39 -9.97 6.89
N VAL A 36 -7.03 -10.72 5.99
CA VAL A 36 -7.92 -10.13 4.99
C VAL A 36 -9.14 -9.49 5.66
N GLU A 37 -9.65 -10.13 6.71
CA GLU A 37 -10.80 -9.62 7.46
C GLU A 37 -10.49 -8.28 8.12
N GLU A 38 -9.32 -8.16 8.71
CA GLU A 38 -8.85 -6.88 9.26
C GLU A 38 -8.72 -5.83 8.16
N LEU A 39 -8.15 -6.20 7.01
CA LEU A 39 -8.00 -5.29 5.88
C LEU A 39 -9.35 -4.75 5.42
N GLU A 40 -10.33 -5.62 5.23
CA GLU A 40 -11.67 -5.22 4.80
C GLU A 40 -12.32 -4.25 5.80
N SER A 41 -12.21 -4.59 7.09
CA SER A 41 -12.79 -3.78 8.17
C SER A 41 -12.14 -2.39 8.23
N VAL A 42 -10.81 -2.34 8.18
CA VAL A 42 -10.08 -1.07 8.27
C VAL A 42 -10.26 -0.21 7.02
N CYS A 43 -10.29 -0.83 5.84
CA CYS A 43 -10.57 -0.11 4.59
C CYS A 43 -11.96 0.54 4.62
N ALA A 44 -12.97 -0.19 5.09
CA ALA A 44 -14.33 0.34 5.18
C ALA A 44 -14.43 1.51 6.14
N ARG A 45 -13.71 1.43 7.27
CA ARG A 45 -13.76 2.44 8.32
C ARG A 45 -12.94 3.68 7.98
N LEU A 46 -11.70 3.51 7.48
CA LEU A 46 -10.75 4.60 7.29
C LEU A 46 -10.74 5.17 5.87
N GLN A 47 -11.17 4.40 4.88
CA GLN A 47 -11.05 4.76 3.47
C GLN A 47 -9.64 5.28 3.15
N PRO A 48 -8.61 4.42 3.26
CA PRO A 48 -7.22 4.86 3.18
C PRO A 48 -6.86 5.36 1.80
N SER A 49 -5.81 6.18 1.74
CA SER A 49 -5.26 6.65 0.46
C SER A 49 -4.45 5.55 -0.22
N VAL A 50 -3.66 4.81 0.56
CA VAL A 50 -2.75 3.78 0.04
C VAL A 50 -2.80 2.55 0.93
N VAL A 51 -2.79 1.38 0.31
CA VAL A 51 -2.68 0.08 0.99
C VAL A 51 -1.51 -0.68 0.40
N PHE A 52 -0.56 -1.05 1.25
CA PHE A 52 0.55 -1.93 0.87
C PHE A 52 0.21 -3.35 1.29
N ILE A 53 0.32 -4.31 0.36
CA ILE A 53 0.03 -5.71 0.63
C ILE A 53 1.20 -6.57 0.18
N ASN A 54 1.71 -7.42 1.08
CA ASN A 54 2.64 -8.47 0.70
C ASN A 54 1.84 -9.66 0.16
N GLU A 55 2.18 -10.15 -1.03
CA GLU A 55 1.49 -11.28 -1.65
C GLU A 55 1.44 -12.53 -0.78
N ASP A 56 2.44 -12.71 0.10
CA ASP A 56 2.50 -13.87 1.01
C ASP A 56 1.29 -13.94 1.93
N CYS A 57 0.59 -12.82 2.13
CA CYS A 57 -0.60 -12.78 2.97
C CYS A 57 -1.83 -13.44 2.33
N PHE A 58 -1.82 -13.68 1.02
CA PHE A 58 -3.00 -14.18 0.34
C PHE A 58 -2.73 -15.18 -0.78
N ILE A 59 -1.50 -15.25 -1.32
CA ILE A 59 -1.24 -15.96 -2.59
C ILE A 59 -1.52 -17.46 -2.52
N HIS A 60 -1.37 -18.06 -1.33
CA HIS A 60 -1.56 -19.50 -1.14
C HIS A 60 -3.00 -19.88 -0.76
N ASP A 61 -3.89 -18.91 -0.64
CA ASP A 61 -5.28 -19.14 -0.27
C ASP A 61 -6.21 -18.48 -1.28
N PRO A 62 -6.92 -19.29 -2.10
CA PRO A 62 -7.83 -18.74 -3.12
C PRO A 62 -8.94 -17.87 -2.55
N VAL A 63 -9.44 -18.17 -1.34
CA VAL A 63 -10.47 -17.37 -0.69
C VAL A 63 -9.93 -15.99 -0.35
N SER A 64 -8.74 -15.94 0.27
CA SER A 64 -8.09 -14.67 0.59
C SER A 64 -7.78 -13.86 -0.67
N SER A 65 -7.29 -14.51 -1.72
CA SER A 65 -7.04 -13.85 -3.02
C SER A 65 -8.30 -13.20 -3.58
N GLN A 66 -9.43 -13.89 -3.50
CA GLN A 66 -10.72 -13.35 -3.96
C GLN A 66 -11.14 -12.15 -3.13
N HIS A 67 -10.99 -12.22 -1.80
CA HIS A 67 -11.30 -11.10 -0.91
C HIS A 67 -10.44 -9.86 -1.21
N ILE A 68 -9.16 -10.06 -1.51
CA ILE A 68 -8.26 -8.96 -1.89
C ILE A 68 -8.75 -8.30 -3.18
N LYS A 69 -9.11 -9.08 -4.19
CA LYS A 69 -9.66 -8.57 -5.45
C LYS A 69 -10.93 -7.77 -5.23
N GLU A 70 -11.82 -8.25 -4.37
CA GLU A 70 -13.06 -7.57 -4.03
C GLU A 70 -12.79 -6.24 -3.31
N SER A 71 -11.84 -6.22 -2.37
CA SER A 71 -11.45 -5.00 -1.67
C SER A 71 -10.92 -3.94 -2.63
N ILE A 72 -10.08 -4.35 -3.59
CA ILE A 72 -9.57 -3.44 -4.62
C ILE A 72 -10.73 -2.85 -5.44
N ASN A 73 -11.70 -3.68 -5.81
CA ASN A 73 -12.88 -3.24 -6.57
C ASN A 73 -13.78 -2.29 -5.79
N GLN A 74 -13.95 -2.55 -4.51
CA GLN A 74 -14.83 -1.77 -3.64
C GLN A 74 -14.26 -0.41 -3.24
N HIS A 75 -12.94 -0.22 -3.38
CA HIS A 75 -12.26 1.00 -2.98
C HIS A 75 -11.47 1.61 -4.15
N PRO A 76 -12.16 2.13 -5.17
CA PRO A 76 -11.51 2.61 -6.39
C PRO A 76 -10.64 3.85 -6.19
N ARG A 77 -10.82 4.58 -5.08
CA ARG A 77 -10.03 5.77 -4.76
C ARG A 77 -8.79 5.45 -3.93
N THR A 78 -8.67 4.22 -3.44
CA THR A 78 -7.52 3.74 -2.69
C THR A 78 -6.52 3.13 -3.66
N LEU A 79 -5.25 3.53 -3.55
CA LEU A 79 -4.17 2.89 -4.33
C LEU A 79 -3.71 1.65 -3.57
N PHE A 80 -3.80 0.49 -4.20
CA PHE A 80 -3.30 -0.78 -3.66
C PHE A 80 -1.96 -1.09 -4.32
N ILE A 81 -0.93 -1.28 -3.51
CA ILE A 81 0.41 -1.67 -3.96
C ILE A 81 0.69 -3.07 -3.43
N VAL A 82 0.80 -4.05 -4.33
CA VAL A 82 1.06 -5.44 -3.97
C VAL A 82 2.52 -5.75 -4.26
N PHE A 83 3.24 -6.16 -3.22
CA PHE A 83 4.63 -6.58 -3.35
C PHE A 83 4.73 -8.07 -3.63
N MET A 84 5.42 -8.42 -4.71
CA MET A 84 5.62 -9.79 -5.15
C MET A 84 7.11 -10.13 -5.15
N ALA A 85 7.43 -11.36 -4.76
CA ALA A 85 8.81 -11.83 -4.68
C ALA A 85 9.40 -12.22 -6.05
N ILE A 86 8.58 -12.37 -7.07
CA ILE A 86 8.99 -12.99 -8.34
C ILE A 86 9.69 -11.97 -9.23
N ALA A 87 10.98 -12.22 -9.49
CA ALA A 87 11.80 -11.37 -10.34
C ALA A 87 11.43 -11.41 -11.83
N ASN A 88 10.60 -12.38 -12.27
CA ASN A 88 10.33 -12.64 -13.68
C ASN A 88 8.96 -12.19 -14.17
N ILE A 89 8.26 -11.40 -13.38
CA ILE A 89 6.97 -10.86 -13.80
C ILE A 89 7.24 -9.67 -14.71
N HIS A 90 6.67 -9.69 -15.91
CA HIS A 90 6.62 -8.50 -16.75
C HIS A 90 5.64 -7.53 -16.14
N PHE A 91 6.16 -6.58 -15.37
CA PHE A 91 5.36 -5.62 -14.61
C PHE A 91 4.36 -4.86 -15.49
N ASP A 92 4.72 -4.62 -16.74
CA ASP A 92 3.89 -3.89 -17.68
C ASP A 92 2.54 -4.56 -17.95
N GLU A 93 2.47 -5.90 -17.86
CA GLU A 93 1.23 -6.65 -18.05
C GLU A 93 0.28 -6.50 -16.86
N TYR A 94 0.82 -6.30 -15.66
CA TYR A 94 0.03 -6.18 -14.43
C TYR A 94 -0.44 -4.76 -14.14
N LEU A 95 0.29 -3.76 -14.64
CA LEU A 95 -0.05 -2.35 -14.42
C LEU A 95 -1.37 -1.95 -15.07
N LEU A 96 -1.84 -2.73 -16.05
CA LEU A 96 -3.04 -2.42 -16.81
C LEU A 96 -4.32 -3.05 -16.24
N VAL A 97 -4.21 -3.92 -15.23
CA VAL A 97 -5.38 -4.70 -14.77
C VAL A 97 -6.40 -3.82 -14.05
N ARG A 98 -5.97 -2.78 -13.32
CA ARG A 98 -6.87 -1.85 -12.63
C ARG A 98 -6.17 -0.53 -12.37
N LYS A 99 -6.95 0.58 -12.40
CA LYS A 99 -6.41 1.93 -12.18
C LYS A 99 -5.85 2.15 -10.78
N ASN A 100 -6.35 1.40 -9.79
CA ASN A 100 -5.96 1.54 -8.39
C ASN A 100 -5.11 0.38 -7.88
N LEU A 101 -4.52 -0.40 -8.77
CA LEU A 101 -3.65 -1.52 -8.41
C LEU A 101 -2.28 -1.35 -9.08
N LEU A 102 -1.24 -1.42 -8.27
CA LEU A 102 0.14 -1.43 -8.72
C LEU A 102 0.81 -2.68 -8.16
N ILE A 103 1.53 -3.41 -9.02
CA ILE A 103 2.31 -4.57 -8.58
C ILE A 103 3.78 -4.19 -8.66
N SER A 104 4.51 -4.47 -7.59
CA SER A 104 5.90 -4.07 -7.46
C SER A 104 6.74 -5.18 -6.86
N SER A 105 8.05 -5.10 -7.05
CA SER A 105 9.00 -5.98 -6.39
C SER A 105 9.15 -5.63 -4.91
N LYS A 106 9.39 -6.65 -4.07
CA LYS A 106 9.72 -6.44 -2.65
C LYS A 106 11.03 -5.69 -2.47
N SER A 107 11.89 -5.68 -3.48
CA SER A 107 13.19 -4.99 -3.44
C SER A 107 13.16 -3.60 -4.07
N ILE A 108 11.97 -3.03 -4.26
CA ILE A 108 11.83 -1.68 -4.81
C ILE A 108 12.57 -0.66 -3.94
N LYS A 109 13.25 0.27 -4.59
CA LYS A 109 13.99 1.33 -3.90
C LYS A 109 13.05 2.46 -3.46
N PRO A 110 13.39 3.17 -2.36
CA PRO A 110 12.59 4.30 -1.89
C PRO A 110 12.33 5.35 -2.98
N GLU A 111 13.30 5.62 -3.83
CA GLU A 111 13.17 6.60 -4.91
C GLU A 111 12.11 6.19 -5.93
N SER A 112 11.98 4.89 -6.19
CA SER A 112 10.95 4.37 -7.09
C SER A 112 9.56 4.45 -6.46
N LEU A 113 9.47 4.17 -5.15
CA LEU A 113 8.21 4.37 -4.42
C LEU A 113 7.77 5.83 -4.44
N ASP A 114 8.72 6.77 -4.33
CA ASP A 114 8.42 8.20 -4.41
C ASP A 114 7.71 8.56 -5.72
N VAL A 115 8.10 7.93 -6.82
CA VAL A 115 7.46 8.15 -8.13
C VAL A 115 6.00 7.68 -8.11
N PHE A 116 5.76 6.48 -7.59
CA PHE A 116 4.40 5.91 -7.52
C PHE A 116 3.50 6.67 -6.57
N LEU A 117 4.06 7.23 -5.51
CA LEU A 117 3.31 7.93 -4.46
C LEU A 117 3.36 9.45 -4.61
N ALA A 118 3.86 9.96 -5.73
CA ALA A 118 4.09 11.40 -5.92
C ALA A 118 2.85 12.25 -5.61
N ASP A 119 1.68 11.84 -6.08
CA ASP A 119 0.43 12.58 -5.87
C ASP A 119 0.01 12.60 -4.39
N TYR A 120 0.28 11.52 -3.67
CA TYR A 120 -0.08 11.39 -2.25
C TYR A 120 0.91 12.11 -1.35
N LEU A 121 2.20 11.94 -1.60
CA LEU A 121 3.27 12.53 -0.80
C LEU A 121 3.39 14.04 -1.01
N SER A 122 3.08 14.55 -2.18
CA SER A 122 3.09 15.99 -2.43
C SER A 122 2.00 16.71 -1.63
N LYS A 123 0.86 16.06 -1.41
CA LYS A 123 -0.20 16.60 -0.55
C LYS A 123 0.28 16.70 0.89
N GLU A 124 1.01 15.69 1.40
CA GLU A 124 1.58 15.72 2.74
C GLU A 124 2.61 16.85 2.88
N LYS A 125 3.48 17.04 1.90
CA LYS A 125 4.44 18.14 1.88
C LYS A 125 3.75 19.50 1.87
N LYS A 126 2.69 19.66 1.10
CA LYS A 126 1.91 20.91 1.09
C LYS A 126 1.29 21.18 2.45
N ASN A 127 0.73 20.17 3.10
CA ASN A 127 0.14 20.33 4.43
C ASN A 127 1.20 20.74 5.45
N ILE A 128 2.38 20.14 5.40
CA ILE A 128 3.51 20.51 6.27
C ILE A 128 3.96 21.93 5.97
N GLY A 129 4.09 22.30 4.70
CA GLY A 129 4.46 23.65 4.28
C GLY A 129 3.47 24.71 4.75
N LEU A 130 2.18 24.45 4.60
CA LEU A 130 1.12 25.33 5.07
C LEU A 130 1.12 25.48 6.59
N GLY A 131 1.46 24.41 7.30
CA GLY A 131 1.58 24.45 8.76
C GLY A 131 2.72 25.33 9.25
N ASN A 132 3.70 25.61 8.41
CA ASN A 132 4.86 26.44 8.73
C ASN A 132 4.67 27.92 8.32
N LEU A 133 3.58 28.20 7.68
CA LEU A 133 3.23 29.58 7.32
C LEU A 133 2.42 30.23 8.43
#